data_d3f3fb26708e3c9d832b2b946b95c63c
#
_entry.id   d3f3fb26708e3c9d832b2b946b95c63c
#
_cell.length_a   1.000
_cell.length_b   1.000
_cell.length_c   1.000
_cell.angle_alpha   90.00
_cell.angle_beta   90.00
_cell.angle_gamma   90.00
#
_symmetry.space_group_name_H-M   'P 1'
#
loop_
_entity.id
_entity.type
_entity.pdbx_description
1 polymer ?
#
loop_
_entity_poly.entity_id
_entity_poly.type
_entity_poly.pdbx_seq_one_letter_code
_entity_poly.pdbx_strand_id
1 'polypeptide(L)'
;MRIVAHRGARTEEPENTLRAIKRAAECGADLVEIDLRQSKDHELVVIHDATVERTTNGSGLVAAQTLQQLQRLDAGRGEHIPRLSEVLSFVHHLGIGLVIELKELGIEEAVVHDVVSGGMAQSVIIASFFHPALLTVKAHAPRVKTGIILSSLPVYPVQVALDARAEIIFQRYPRLTRDYVDAAARHGIEIYAWVINTREDFERAEALGVAGIATDNPCLFTAR
;
A
#
# COMPACT_ATOMS: atom_id res chain seq x y z
N MET A 1 -0.45 3.53 -17.53
CA MET A 1 0.28 3.55 -16.24
C MET A 1 -0.74 3.74 -15.13
N ARG A 2 -0.73 2.90 -14.07
CA ARG A 2 -1.70 2.98 -12.96
C ARG A 2 -1.26 4.00 -11.92
N ILE A 3 -2.24 4.63 -11.25
CA ILE A 3 -2.02 5.59 -10.18
C ILE A 3 -2.45 4.97 -8.85
N VAL A 4 -1.49 4.83 -7.92
CA VAL A 4 -1.69 4.38 -6.55
C VAL A 4 -1.66 5.60 -5.63
N ALA A 5 -2.74 5.85 -4.90
CA ALA A 5 -2.79 6.92 -3.90
C ALA A 5 -2.14 6.42 -2.60
N HIS A 6 -0.94 6.92 -2.28
CA HIS A 6 -0.13 6.54 -1.13
C HIS A 6 -0.79 7.03 0.18
N ARG A 7 -1.34 6.10 0.96
CA ARG A 7 -2.17 6.34 2.16
C ARG A 7 -3.43 7.16 1.87
N GLY A 8 -3.98 7.03 0.64
CA GLY A 8 -5.04 7.89 0.15
C GLY A 8 -4.56 9.21 -0.43
N ALA A 9 -5.46 10.20 -0.60
CA ALA A 9 -5.12 11.55 -1.06
C ALA A 9 -4.56 12.39 0.10
N ARG A 10 -3.40 12.00 0.65
CA ARG A 10 -2.84 12.51 1.90
C ARG A 10 -2.38 13.97 1.86
N THR A 11 -2.29 14.58 0.69
CA THR A 11 -2.03 16.03 0.59
C THR A 11 -3.27 16.88 0.87
N GLU A 12 -4.46 16.29 0.75
CA GLU A 12 -5.73 16.98 0.95
C GLU A 12 -6.48 16.51 2.20
N GLU A 13 -6.32 15.24 2.58
CA GLU A 13 -7.05 14.59 3.67
C GLU A 13 -6.10 13.83 4.61
N PRO A 14 -6.49 13.55 5.87
CA PRO A 14 -5.67 12.79 6.81
C PRO A 14 -5.30 11.41 6.26
N GLU A 15 -4.00 11.08 6.25
CA GLU A 15 -3.49 9.81 5.72
C GLU A 15 -4.12 8.58 6.40
N ASN A 16 -4.26 7.48 5.66
CA ASN A 16 -4.75 6.19 6.18
C ASN A 16 -6.17 6.25 6.78
N THR A 17 -7.01 7.20 6.35
CA THR A 17 -8.42 7.33 6.76
C THR A 17 -9.38 7.00 5.61
N LEU A 18 -10.62 6.67 5.93
CA LEU A 18 -11.66 6.44 4.91
C LEU A 18 -11.91 7.70 4.07
N ARG A 19 -11.75 8.87 4.67
CA ARG A 19 -11.86 10.16 4.00
C ARG A 19 -10.77 10.36 2.93
N ALA A 20 -9.51 10.03 3.23
CA ALA A 20 -8.41 10.07 2.26
C ALA A 20 -8.60 9.06 1.13
N ILE A 21 -9.11 7.87 1.44
CA ILE A 21 -9.44 6.82 0.46
C ILE A 21 -10.56 7.30 -0.48
N LYS A 22 -11.64 7.86 0.07
CA LYS A 22 -12.73 8.43 -0.72
C LYS A 22 -12.22 9.51 -1.67
N ARG A 23 -11.42 10.43 -1.15
CA ARG A 23 -10.87 11.53 -1.96
C ARG A 23 -9.98 11.01 -3.08
N ALA A 24 -9.17 9.98 -2.84
CA ALA A 24 -8.35 9.35 -3.87
C ALA A 24 -9.21 8.75 -5.01
N ALA A 25 -10.32 8.08 -4.66
CA ALA A 25 -11.26 7.55 -5.65
C ALA A 25 -11.93 8.67 -6.45
N GLU A 26 -12.35 9.76 -5.81
CA GLU A 26 -12.92 10.95 -6.47
C GLU A 26 -11.93 11.59 -7.45
N CYS A 27 -10.64 11.55 -7.14
CA CYS A 27 -9.57 11.99 -8.04
C CYS A 27 -9.30 11.00 -9.19
N GLY A 28 -9.90 9.81 -9.20
CA GLY A 28 -9.71 8.79 -10.24
C GLY A 28 -8.44 7.95 -10.07
N ALA A 29 -7.96 7.75 -8.85
CA ALA A 29 -6.88 6.79 -8.59
C ALA A 29 -7.35 5.37 -8.94
N ASP A 30 -6.45 4.56 -9.51
CA ASP A 30 -6.74 3.16 -9.83
C ASP A 30 -6.69 2.26 -8.59
N LEU A 31 -5.79 2.58 -7.66
CA LEU A 31 -5.60 1.88 -6.39
C LEU A 31 -5.35 2.89 -5.27
N VAL A 32 -5.69 2.49 -4.06
CA VAL A 32 -5.23 3.16 -2.84
C VAL A 32 -4.24 2.26 -2.12
N GLU A 33 -3.20 2.83 -1.56
CA GLU A 33 -2.29 2.11 -0.68
C GLU A 33 -2.59 2.47 0.77
N ILE A 34 -2.48 1.48 1.68
CA ILE A 34 -2.65 1.61 3.12
C ILE A 34 -1.57 0.83 3.87
N ASP A 35 -1.24 1.29 5.06
CA ASP A 35 -0.29 0.64 5.97
C ASP A 35 -0.99 -0.16 7.05
N LEU A 36 -0.63 -1.43 7.28
CA LEU A 36 -1.22 -2.29 8.30
C LEU A 36 -0.30 -2.56 9.48
N ARG A 37 -0.90 -2.47 10.67
CA ARG A 37 -0.34 -2.93 11.95
C ARG A 37 -1.37 -3.71 12.75
N GLN A 38 -0.93 -4.31 13.85
CA GLN A 38 -1.78 -5.07 14.75
C GLN A 38 -1.93 -4.35 16.10
N SER A 39 -3.16 -4.28 16.60
CA SER A 39 -3.49 -3.79 17.95
C SER A 39 -3.18 -4.82 19.02
N LYS A 40 -3.29 -4.42 20.31
CA LYS A 40 -3.09 -5.29 21.46
C LYS A 40 -4.02 -6.52 21.47
N ASP A 41 -5.22 -6.37 20.97
CA ASP A 41 -6.25 -7.43 20.89
C ASP A 41 -6.28 -8.10 19.51
N HIS A 42 -5.14 -8.04 18.78
CA HIS A 42 -4.88 -8.71 17.52
C HIS A 42 -5.77 -8.25 16.33
N GLU A 43 -6.38 -7.08 16.43
CA GLU A 43 -7.12 -6.51 15.31
C GLU A 43 -6.19 -5.81 14.32
N LEU A 44 -6.48 -5.95 13.02
CA LEU A 44 -5.71 -5.30 11.95
C LEU A 44 -6.17 -3.85 11.77
N VAL A 45 -5.28 -2.89 12.01
CA VAL A 45 -5.55 -1.45 11.99
C VAL A 45 -4.71 -0.74 10.96
N VAL A 46 -5.28 0.33 10.37
CA VAL A 46 -4.65 1.05 9.27
C VAL A 46 -3.92 2.28 9.81
N ILE A 47 -2.61 2.14 10.00
CA ILE A 47 -1.72 3.18 10.49
C ILE A 47 -0.27 2.87 10.10
N HIS A 48 0.49 3.91 9.70
CA HIS A 48 1.88 3.74 9.27
C HIS A 48 2.85 3.49 10.43
N ASP A 49 2.87 4.39 11.42
CA ASP A 49 3.87 4.37 12.48
C ASP A 49 3.56 3.30 13.54
N ALA A 50 4.56 2.83 14.25
CA ALA A 50 4.37 1.93 15.39
C ALA A 50 3.71 2.63 16.58
N THR A 51 3.64 3.96 16.57
CA THR A 51 3.03 4.81 17.59
C THR A 51 1.96 5.71 16.97
N VAL A 52 1.06 6.26 17.80
CA VAL A 52 -0.10 7.02 17.30
C VAL A 52 0.11 8.54 17.23
N GLU A 53 1.24 9.08 17.78
CA GLU A 53 1.44 10.52 18.03
C GLU A 53 1.41 11.38 16.77
N ARG A 54 1.99 10.91 15.65
CA ARG A 54 2.15 11.74 14.46
C ARG A 54 0.84 12.05 13.75
N THR A 55 -0.09 11.10 13.76
CA THR A 55 -1.33 11.18 12.96
C THR A 55 -2.58 11.24 13.80
N THR A 56 -2.47 11.22 15.14
CA THR A 56 -3.64 11.29 16.03
C THR A 56 -3.41 12.26 17.19
N ASN A 57 -4.48 12.49 17.96
CA ASN A 57 -4.41 13.24 19.21
C ASN A 57 -4.02 12.39 20.44
N GLY A 58 -3.63 11.12 20.23
CA GLY A 58 -3.22 10.19 21.29
C GLY A 58 -1.73 10.03 21.43
N SER A 59 -1.30 9.09 22.27
CA SER A 59 0.10 8.73 22.48
C SER A 59 0.28 7.24 22.79
N GLY A 60 1.46 6.70 22.48
CA GLY A 60 1.88 5.34 22.79
C GLY A 60 1.87 4.40 21.60
N LEU A 61 2.29 3.17 21.85
CA LEU A 61 2.40 2.13 20.84
C LEU A 61 1.01 1.63 20.40
N VAL A 62 0.85 1.40 19.10
CA VAL A 62 -0.35 0.75 18.50
C VAL A 62 -0.54 -0.64 19.15
N ALA A 63 0.51 -1.45 19.22
CA ALA A 63 0.47 -2.79 19.82
C ALA A 63 0.18 -2.83 21.32
N ALA A 64 0.18 -1.68 22.02
CA ALA A 64 -0.17 -1.59 23.44
C ALA A 64 -1.64 -1.20 23.69
N GLN A 65 -2.38 -0.82 22.63
CA GLN A 65 -3.75 -0.33 22.71
C GLN A 65 -4.71 -1.29 22.01
N THR A 66 -5.91 -1.47 22.58
CA THR A 66 -6.97 -2.24 21.93
C THR A 66 -7.57 -1.47 20.75
N LEU A 67 -8.24 -2.16 19.82
CA LEU A 67 -8.96 -1.53 18.74
C LEU A 67 -9.90 -0.42 19.24
N GLN A 68 -10.66 -0.71 20.31
CA GLN A 68 -11.58 0.27 20.90
C GLN A 68 -10.87 1.53 21.39
N GLN A 69 -9.66 1.41 21.93
CA GLN A 69 -8.84 2.56 22.34
C GLN A 69 -8.34 3.34 21.14
N LEU A 70 -7.83 2.65 20.11
CA LEU A 70 -7.33 3.26 18.88
C LEU A 70 -8.43 4.01 18.11
N GLN A 71 -9.64 3.45 18.04
CA GLN A 71 -10.76 4.07 17.33
C GLN A 71 -11.37 5.29 18.05
N ARG A 72 -11.03 5.54 19.32
CA ARG A 72 -11.41 6.77 20.04
C ARG A 72 -10.49 7.95 19.74
N LEU A 73 -9.34 7.70 19.11
CA LEU A 73 -8.39 8.75 18.75
C LEU A 73 -8.89 9.47 17.50
N ASP A 74 -8.73 10.80 17.50
CA ASP A 74 -8.94 11.60 16.30
C ASP A 74 -7.69 11.50 15.41
N ALA A 75 -7.85 10.86 14.27
CA ALA A 75 -6.83 10.74 13.22
C ALA A 75 -6.82 11.94 12.26
N GLY A 76 -7.43 13.04 12.67
CA GLY A 76 -7.56 14.28 11.93
C GLY A 76 -8.95 14.46 11.30
N ARG A 77 -9.50 15.67 11.41
CA ARG A 77 -10.82 16.04 10.87
C ARG A 77 -11.99 15.17 11.38
N GLY A 78 -11.86 14.58 12.57
CA GLY A 78 -12.86 13.71 13.17
C GLY A 78 -12.85 12.27 12.62
N GLU A 79 -11.86 11.91 11.81
CA GLU A 79 -11.65 10.52 11.38
C GLU A 79 -11.05 9.68 12.51
N HIS A 80 -11.33 8.39 12.53
CA HIS A 80 -10.69 7.42 13.41
C HIS A 80 -9.67 6.56 12.67
N ILE A 81 -8.86 5.79 13.38
CA ILE A 81 -7.99 4.75 12.81
C ILE A 81 -8.89 3.59 12.34
N PRO A 82 -8.96 3.30 11.02
CA PRO A 82 -9.87 2.25 10.52
C PRO A 82 -9.31 0.84 10.79
N ARG A 83 -10.22 -0.16 10.91
CA ARG A 83 -9.85 -1.58 10.76
C ARG A 83 -9.67 -1.92 9.27
N LEU A 84 -8.90 -2.98 9.00
CA LEU A 84 -8.76 -3.51 7.64
C LEU A 84 -10.12 -3.88 7.02
N SER A 85 -11.01 -4.55 7.76
CA SER A 85 -12.33 -4.95 7.26
C SER A 85 -13.22 -3.77 6.85
N GLU A 86 -13.12 -2.63 7.53
CA GLU A 86 -13.81 -1.38 7.15
C GLU A 86 -13.27 -0.87 5.81
N VAL A 87 -11.94 -0.84 5.65
CA VAL A 87 -11.31 -0.41 4.39
C VAL A 87 -11.65 -1.35 3.25
N LEU A 88 -11.56 -2.69 3.44
CA LEU A 88 -11.91 -3.68 2.40
C LEU A 88 -13.34 -3.48 1.89
N SER A 89 -14.31 -3.35 2.82
CA SER A 89 -15.71 -3.08 2.46
C SER A 89 -15.86 -1.76 1.71
N PHE A 90 -15.15 -0.72 2.16
CA PHE A 90 -15.25 0.62 1.57
C PHE A 90 -14.66 0.68 0.15
N VAL A 91 -13.46 0.15 -0.08
CA VAL A 91 -12.84 0.14 -1.42
C VAL A 91 -13.59 -0.77 -2.40
N HIS A 92 -14.18 -1.88 -1.90
CA HIS A 92 -15.08 -2.71 -2.70
C HIS A 92 -16.29 -1.92 -3.21
N HIS A 93 -16.93 -1.15 -2.31
CA HIS A 93 -18.06 -0.29 -2.68
C HIS A 93 -17.67 0.81 -3.68
N LEU A 94 -16.46 1.37 -3.54
CA LEU A 94 -15.94 2.39 -4.47
C LEU A 94 -15.49 1.82 -5.82
N GLY A 95 -15.31 0.50 -5.92
CA GLY A 95 -14.84 -0.17 -7.15
C GLY A 95 -13.38 0.12 -7.52
N ILE A 96 -12.53 0.46 -6.53
CA ILE A 96 -11.10 0.70 -6.72
C ILE A 96 -10.25 -0.43 -6.14
N GLY A 97 -9.01 -0.59 -6.63
CA GLY A 97 -8.07 -1.57 -6.10
C GLY A 97 -7.40 -1.10 -4.80
N LEU A 98 -6.77 -2.05 -4.09
CA LEU A 98 -6.09 -1.78 -2.83
C LEU A 98 -4.68 -2.36 -2.85
N VAL A 99 -3.69 -1.58 -2.36
CA VAL A 99 -2.37 -2.06 -1.99
C VAL A 99 -2.29 -2.04 -0.47
N ILE A 100 -1.92 -3.16 0.15
CA ILE A 100 -1.78 -3.31 1.60
C ILE A 100 -0.30 -3.49 1.91
N GLU A 101 0.33 -2.52 2.57
CA GLU A 101 1.68 -2.68 3.10
C GLU A 101 1.65 -3.35 4.48
N LEU A 102 2.34 -4.49 4.60
CA LEU A 102 2.59 -5.13 5.90
C LEU A 102 3.75 -4.44 6.59
N LYS A 103 3.48 -3.75 7.69
CA LYS A 103 4.49 -3.01 8.48
C LYS A 103 5.20 -3.87 9.53
N GLU A 104 4.76 -5.10 9.71
CA GLU A 104 5.28 -6.04 10.70
C GLU A 104 5.08 -7.48 10.24
N LEU A 105 5.83 -8.39 10.84
CA LEU A 105 5.73 -9.84 10.62
C LEU A 105 4.70 -10.47 11.54
N GLY A 106 4.13 -11.61 11.12
CA GLY A 106 3.19 -12.41 11.92
C GLY A 106 1.72 -12.03 11.75
N ILE A 107 1.42 -11.05 10.88
CA ILE A 107 0.03 -10.65 10.56
C ILE A 107 -0.45 -11.21 9.22
N GLU A 108 0.40 -11.91 8.47
CA GLU A 108 0.18 -12.32 7.09
C GLU A 108 -1.08 -13.19 6.93
N GLU A 109 -1.25 -14.19 7.82
CA GLU A 109 -2.39 -15.11 7.77
C GLU A 109 -3.71 -14.38 8.04
N ALA A 110 -3.72 -13.47 9.03
CA ALA A 110 -4.90 -12.68 9.36
C ALA A 110 -5.29 -11.75 8.20
N VAL A 111 -4.30 -11.09 7.56
CA VAL A 111 -4.53 -10.24 6.39
C VAL A 111 -5.09 -11.05 5.22
N VAL A 112 -4.49 -12.21 4.92
CA VAL A 112 -4.98 -13.11 3.87
C VAL A 112 -6.41 -13.57 4.16
N HIS A 113 -6.70 -13.94 5.41
CA HIS A 113 -8.04 -14.34 5.82
C HIS A 113 -9.08 -13.25 5.52
N ASP A 114 -8.82 -12.01 5.95
CA ASP A 114 -9.73 -10.88 5.74
C ASP A 114 -9.92 -10.55 4.25
N VAL A 115 -8.82 -10.54 3.47
CA VAL A 115 -8.85 -10.26 2.03
C VAL A 115 -9.66 -11.33 1.27
N VAL A 116 -9.46 -12.62 1.58
CA VAL A 116 -10.16 -13.72 0.90
C VAL A 116 -11.62 -13.77 1.33
N SER A 117 -11.91 -13.65 2.62
CA SER A 117 -13.27 -13.65 3.17
C SER A 117 -14.08 -12.45 2.68
N GLY A 118 -13.42 -11.29 2.48
CA GLY A 118 -14.02 -10.10 1.88
C GLY A 118 -14.21 -10.17 0.36
N GLY A 119 -13.84 -11.28 -0.30
CA GLY A 119 -13.95 -11.44 -1.75
C GLY A 119 -12.99 -10.56 -2.57
N MET A 120 -11.94 -9.98 -1.94
CA MET A 120 -11.08 -8.97 -2.53
C MET A 120 -9.77 -9.52 -3.14
N ALA A 121 -9.59 -10.84 -3.17
CA ALA A 121 -8.34 -11.49 -3.58
C ALA A 121 -7.82 -11.09 -4.97
N GLN A 122 -8.68 -10.65 -5.89
CA GLN A 122 -8.31 -10.22 -7.24
C GLN A 122 -8.06 -8.71 -7.36
N SER A 123 -8.49 -7.92 -6.36
CA SER A 123 -8.42 -6.45 -6.34
C SER A 123 -7.39 -5.93 -5.34
N VAL A 124 -6.72 -6.84 -4.62
CA VAL A 124 -5.73 -6.50 -3.60
C VAL A 124 -4.33 -6.92 -4.05
N ILE A 125 -3.35 -6.07 -3.76
CA ILE A 125 -1.92 -6.36 -3.80
C ILE A 125 -1.40 -6.29 -2.37
N ILE A 126 -0.72 -7.33 -1.87
CA ILE A 126 -0.06 -7.29 -0.57
C ILE A 126 1.42 -7.02 -0.78
N ALA A 127 1.93 -5.97 -0.16
CA ALA A 127 3.30 -5.51 -0.31
C ALA A 127 4.03 -5.42 1.04
N SER A 128 5.36 -5.55 1.04
CA SER A 128 6.15 -5.38 2.26
C SER A 128 7.63 -5.11 1.97
N PHE A 129 8.29 -4.41 2.90
CA PHE A 129 9.74 -4.39 3.04
C PHE A 129 10.28 -5.69 3.63
N PHE A 130 9.46 -6.45 4.34
CA PHE A 130 9.79 -7.78 4.88
C PHE A 130 9.47 -8.83 3.81
N HIS A 131 10.34 -8.99 2.81
CA HIS A 131 10.07 -9.85 1.66
C HIS A 131 9.71 -11.31 2.02
N PRO A 132 10.29 -11.95 3.08
CA PRO A 132 9.86 -13.28 3.51
C PRO A 132 8.37 -13.39 3.87
N ALA A 133 7.73 -12.31 4.35
CA ALA A 133 6.29 -12.28 4.64
C ALA A 133 5.44 -12.62 3.40
N LEU A 134 5.92 -12.21 2.21
CA LEU A 134 5.22 -12.46 0.96
C LEU A 134 5.16 -13.96 0.59
N LEU A 135 6.15 -14.75 1.01
CA LEU A 135 6.12 -16.21 0.84
C LEU A 135 5.01 -16.85 1.68
N THR A 136 4.78 -16.33 2.90
CA THR A 136 3.66 -16.75 3.75
C THR A 136 2.32 -16.38 3.08
N VAL A 137 2.19 -15.16 2.57
CA VAL A 137 1.00 -14.74 1.79
C VAL A 137 0.75 -15.68 0.62
N LYS A 138 1.79 -16.00 -0.18
CA LYS A 138 1.69 -16.91 -1.33
C LYS A 138 1.34 -18.34 -0.95
N ALA A 139 1.78 -18.82 0.21
CA ALA A 139 1.44 -20.15 0.71
C ALA A 139 -0.06 -20.28 1.04
N HIS A 140 -0.66 -19.24 1.62
CA HIS A 140 -2.07 -19.23 2.04
C HIS A 140 -3.04 -18.74 0.94
N ALA A 141 -2.59 -17.82 0.07
CA ALA A 141 -3.40 -17.26 -1.00
C ALA A 141 -2.59 -17.07 -2.30
N PRO A 142 -2.28 -18.12 -3.06
CA PRO A 142 -1.40 -18.05 -4.22
C PRO A 142 -1.93 -17.13 -5.35
N ARG A 143 -3.23 -16.82 -5.36
CA ARG A 143 -3.85 -15.95 -6.36
C ARG A 143 -3.80 -14.45 -6.00
N VAL A 144 -3.51 -14.10 -4.74
CA VAL A 144 -3.32 -12.71 -4.34
C VAL A 144 -1.99 -12.22 -4.92
N LYS A 145 -2.00 -11.09 -5.61
CA LYS A 145 -0.76 -10.47 -6.09
C LYS A 145 0.07 -9.96 -4.92
N THR A 146 1.39 -10.15 -5.01
CA THR A 146 2.33 -9.64 -4.00
C THR A 146 3.37 -8.72 -4.61
N GLY A 147 3.91 -7.80 -3.81
CA GLY A 147 4.93 -6.85 -4.23
C GLY A 147 6.01 -6.66 -3.19
N ILE A 148 7.28 -6.75 -3.60
CA ILE A 148 8.39 -6.31 -2.74
C ILE A 148 8.49 -4.79 -2.77
N ILE A 149 8.85 -4.19 -1.62
CA ILE A 149 9.13 -2.75 -1.54
C ILE A 149 10.63 -2.54 -1.36
N LEU A 150 11.23 -1.71 -2.22
CA LEU A 150 12.66 -1.43 -2.23
C LEU A 150 12.93 0.07 -2.06
N SER A 151 13.62 0.45 -0.98
CA SER A 151 14.13 1.81 -0.77
C SER A 151 15.56 1.99 -1.31
N SER A 152 16.32 0.90 -1.43
CA SER A 152 17.64 0.84 -2.06
C SER A 152 17.55 0.21 -3.44
N LEU A 153 18.67 0.16 -4.17
CA LEU A 153 18.79 -0.61 -5.40
C LEU A 153 19.73 -1.81 -5.14
N PRO A 154 19.21 -3.01 -4.95
CA PRO A 154 20.03 -4.22 -4.87
C PRO A 154 20.76 -4.49 -6.18
N VAL A 155 21.86 -5.28 -6.14
CA VAL A 155 22.60 -5.67 -7.35
C VAL A 155 21.71 -6.45 -8.33
N TYR A 156 20.80 -7.29 -7.79
CA TYR A 156 19.87 -8.11 -8.57
C TYR A 156 18.43 -7.93 -8.09
N PRO A 157 17.81 -6.75 -8.33
CA PRO A 157 16.49 -6.43 -7.79
C PRO A 157 15.37 -7.34 -8.33
N VAL A 158 15.48 -7.77 -9.58
CA VAL A 158 14.53 -8.73 -10.20
C VAL A 158 14.63 -10.10 -9.52
N GLN A 159 15.85 -10.56 -9.19
CA GLN A 159 16.03 -11.83 -8.48
C GLN A 159 15.41 -11.79 -7.09
N VAL A 160 15.50 -10.66 -6.37
CA VAL A 160 14.86 -10.49 -5.06
C VAL A 160 13.33 -10.67 -5.17
N ALA A 161 12.70 -10.15 -6.23
CA ALA A 161 11.28 -10.33 -6.47
C ALA A 161 10.94 -11.79 -6.81
N LEU A 162 11.74 -12.45 -7.65
CA LEU A 162 11.57 -13.85 -8.01
C LEU A 162 11.68 -14.77 -6.77
N ASP A 163 12.68 -14.53 -5.91
CA ASP A 163 12.88 -15.29 -4.68
C ASP A 163 11.70 -15.12 -3.70
N ALA A 164 11.10 -13.92 -3.67
CA ALA A 164 9.90 -13.62 -2.89
C ALA A 164 8.59 -14.09 -3.58
N ARG A 165 8.65 -14.67 -4.79
CA ARG A 165 7.50 -15.01 -5.64
C ARG A 165 6.55 -13.82 -5.87
N ALA A 166 7.10 -12.60 -5.92
CA ALA A 166 6.34 -11.38 -6.11
C ALA A 166 6.19 -11.05 -7.60
N GLU A 167 5.01 -10.59 -7.98
CA GLU A 167 4.70 -10.11 -9.33
C GLU A 167 5.02 -8.64 -9.52
N ILE A 168 5.28 -7.90 -8.41
CA ILE A 168 5.44 -6.46 -8.43
C ILE A 168 6.67 -6.05 -7.64
N ILE A 169 7.37 -5.03 -8.13
CA ILE A 169 8.41 -4.30 -7.40
C ILE A 169 7.95 -2.85 -7.21
N PHE A 170 7.73 -2.44 -5.97
CA PHE A 170 7.60 -1.05 -5.60
C PHE A 170 8.99 -0.46 -5.35
N GLN A 171 9.54 0.24 -6.34
CA GLN A 171 10.90 0.80 -6.28
C GLN A 171 10.87 2.28 -5.92
N ARG A 172 11.67 2.68 -4.92
CA ARG A 172 11.86 4.09 -4.59
C ARG A 172 12.51 4.84 -5.75
N TYR A 173 11.83 5.87 -6.23
CA TYR A 173 12.35 6.82 -7.20
C TYR A 173 13.43 7.73 -6.57
N PRO A 174 14.53 8.09 -7.26
CA PRO A 174 14.79 7.92 -8.70
C PRO A 174 15.74 6.74 -9.08
N ARG A 175 15.71 5.62 -8.36
CA ARG A 175 16.63 4.48 -8.59
C ARG A 175 16.25 3.57 -9.76
N LEU A 176 15.45 4.07 -10.70
CA LEU A 176 14.99 3.34 -11.88
C LEU A 176 15.82 3.69 -13.11
N THR A 177 16.10 2.69 -13.93
CA THR A 177 16.66 2.83 -15.27
C THR A 177 15.80 2.05 -16.26
N ARG A 178 15.89 2.38 -17.56
CA ARG A 178 15.21 1.63 -18.62
C ARG A 178 15.59 0.15 -18.57
N ASP A 179 16.87 -0.16 -18.48
CA ASP A 179 17.36 -1.55 -18.45
C ASP A 179 16.80 -2.36 -17.29
N TYR A 180 16.60 -1.69 -16.12
CA TYR A 180 15.96 -2.33 -14.97
C TYR A 180 14.49 -2.62 -15.22
N VAL A 181 13.74 -1.67 -15.75
CA VAL A 181 12.32 -1.85 -16.09
C VAL A 181 12.14 -2.94 -17.13
N ASP A 182 12.96 -2.93 -18.19
CA ASP A 182 12.93 -3.95 -19.24
C ASP A 182 13.34 -5.34 -18.71
N ALA A 183 14.31 -5.40 -17.79
CA ALA A 183 14.69 -6.65 -17.13
C ALA A 183 13.53 -7.24 -16.31
N ALA A 184 12.83 -6.43 -15.53
CA ALA A 184 11.65 -6.87 -14.77
C ALA A 184 10.53 -7.36 -15.70
N ALA A 185 10.24 -6.61 -16.76
CA ALA A 185 9.21 -6.96 -17.74
C ALA A 185 9.48 -8.31 -18.43
N ARG A 186 10.75 -8.63 -18.76
CA ARG A 186 11.13 -9.95 -19.33
C ARG A 186 10.79 -11.14 -18.42
N HIS A 187 10.68 -10.89 -17.11
CA HIS A 187 10.28 -11.89 -16.11
C HIS A 187 8.81 -11.78 -15.69
N GLY A 188 8.01 -10.94 -16.38
CA GLY A 188 6.60 -10.72 -16.06
C GLY A 188 6.39 -9.93 -14.76
N ILE A 189 7.40 -9.21 -14.27
CA ILE A 189 7.34 -8.41 -13.05
C ILE A 189 7.00 -6.96 -13.41
N GLU A 190 5.96 -6.42 -12.78
CA GLU A 190 5.54 -5.02 -12.92
C GLU A 190 6.37 -4.13 -11.99
N ILE A 191 6.81 -2.94 -12.46
CA ILE A 191 7.46 -1.95 -11.61
C ILE A 191 6.51 -0.79 -11.32
N TYR A 192 6.40 -0.43 -10.06
CA TYR A 192 5.72 0.78 -9.56
C TYR A 192 6.75 1.70 -8.89
N ALA A 193 6.82 2.95 -9.34
CA ALA A 193 7.72 3.95 -8.77
C ALA A 193 7.07 4.68 -7.59
N TRP A 194 7.78 4.86 -6.45
CA TRP A 194 7.29 5.59 -5.28
C TRP A 194 8.36 6.52 -4.68
N VAL A 195 8.05 7.68 -4.18
CA VAL A 195 6.81 8.43 -4.28
C VAL A 195 6.98 9.48 -5.37
N ILE A 196 6.03 9.60 -6.28
CA ILE A 196 6.06 10.55 -7.40
C ILE A 196 5.06 11.66 -7.10
N ASN A 197 5.56 12.89 -6.88
CA ASN A 197 4.73 14.03 -6.47
C ASN A 197 4.84 15.23 -7.41
N THR A 198 5.61 15.13 -8.50
CA THR A 198 5.77 16.20 -9.51
C THR A 198 5.43 15.70 -10.90
N ARG A 199 4.98 16.60 -11.79
CA ARG A 199 4.73 16.25 -13.19
C ARG A 199 6.01 15.83 -13.91
N GLU A 200 7.13 16.45 -13.60
CA GLU A 200 8.43 16.09 -14.18
C GLU A 200 8.83 14.64 -13.86
N ASP A 201 8.69 14.23 -12.59
CA ASP A 201 8.99 12.84 -12.19
C ASP A 201 7.98 11.84 -12.77
N PHE A 202 6.72 12.26 -12.91
CA PHE A 202 5.68 11.48 -13.58
C PHE A 202 6.04 11.19 -15.04
N GLU A 203 6.38 12.23 -15.81
CA GLU A 203 6.77 12.12 -17.22
C GLU A 203 8.02 11.26 -17.40
N ARG A 204 9.00 11.39 -16.47
CA ARG A 204 10.18 10.53 -16.46
C ARG A 204 9.85 9.07 -16.15
N ALA A 205 8.98 8.81 -15.17
CA ALA A 205 8.53 7.46 -14.84
C ALA A 205 7.76 6.82 -16.01
N GLU A 206 6.88 7.60 -16.66
CA GLU A 206 6.16 7.18 -17.87
C GLU A 206 7.13 6.86 -19.02
N ALA A 207 8.12 7.73 -19.27
CA ALA A 207 9.16 7.50 -20.27
C ALA A 207 10.02 6.26 -19.98
N LEU A 208 10.18 5.87 -18.72
CA LEU A 208 10.83 4.60 -18.33
C LEU A 208 9.96 3.37 -18.57
N GLY A 209 8.65 3.54 -18.77
CA GLY A 209 7.71 2.44 -19.01
C GLY A 209 7.32 1.68 -17.75
N VAL A 210 7.29 2.32 -16.58
CA VAL A 210 6.80 1.69 -15.36
C VAL A 210 5.31 1.37 -15.46
N ALA A 211 4.86 0.31 -14.80
CA ALA A 211 3.46 -0.13 -14.80
C ALA A 211 2.56 0.82 -13.99
N GLY A 212 3.11 1.46 -12.98
CA GLY A 212 2.39 2.41 -12.13
C GLY A 212 3.29 3.30 -11.30
N ILE A 213 2.66 4.27 -10.64
CA ILE A 213 3.29 5.15 -9.66
C ILE A 213 2.49 5.17 -8.36
N ALA A 214 3.18 5.36 -7.22
CA ALA A 214 2.54 5.75 -5.97
C ALA A 214 2.79 7.24 -5.72
N THR A 215 1.73 7.98 -5.35
CA THR A 215 1.76 9.43 -5.15
C THR A 215 0.98 9.86 -3.91
N ASP A 216 1.46 10.91 -3.26
CA ASP A 216 0.75 11.57 -2.16
C ASP A 216 -0.42 12.44 -2.66
N ASN A 217 -0.37 12.86 -3.94
CA ASN A 217 -1.38 13.72 -4.57
C ASN A 217 -1.95 13.09 -5.85
N PRO A 218 -2.88 12.14 -5.75
CA PRO A 218 -3.46 11.49 -6.93
C PRO A 218 -4.19 12.49 -7.85
N CYS A 219 -4.80 13.55 -7.29
CA CYS A 219 -5.53 14.56 -8.07
C CYS A 219 -4.62 15.33 -9.07
N LEU A 220 -3.31 15.35 -8.83
CA LEU A 220 -2.37 16.02 -9.74
C LEU A 220 -2.24 15.30 -11.10
N PHE A 221 -2.46 13.98 -11.15
CA PHE A 221 -2.16 13.12 -12.30
C PHE A 221 -3.40 12.57 -13.01
N THR A 222 -4.56 12.63 -12.39
CA THR A 222 -5.81 12.03 -12.90
C THR A 222 -6.75 13.04 -13.57
N ALA A 223 -6.50 14.34 -13.45
CA ALA A 223 -7.22 15.36 -14.21
C ALA A 223 -6.88 15.21 -15.71
N ARG A 224 -7.68 14.42 -16.43
CA ARG A 224 -7.71 14.33 -17.90
C ARG A 224 -8.72 15.29 -18.45
#